data_08e8794f81a5f1d8449e23fee101ac06
#
_entry.id   08e8794f81a5f1d8449e23fee101ac06
#
_cell.length_a   1.000
_cell.length_b   1.000
_cell.length_c   1.000
_cell.angle_alpha   90.00
_cell.angle_beta   90.00
_cell.angle_gamma   90.00
#
_symmetry.space_group_name_H-M   'P 1'
#
loop_
_entity.id
_entity.type
_entity.pdbx_description
1 polymer ?
#
loop_
_entity_poly.entity_id
_entity_poly.type
_entity_poly.pdbx_seq_one_letter_code
_entity_poly.pdbx_strand_id
1 'polypeptide(L)'
;MSLHDEKAAALAEVLAATSAAPTILTPENLRSSNLPETIAATLVDITQAADTPLEGFLIMLHSASSKRAAEIGREQIEKGHQKTLTDALAGDLAPQRAALMLSLVAGFQVMRQMIGLSALAEAERSDLIKVLAPLFKQLIEGTQASGDTLSTGT
;
A
#
# COMPACT_ATOMS: atom_id res chain seq x y z
N MET A 1 -12.22 -3.80 -30.49
CA MET A 1 -11.68 -3.09 -29.30
C MET A 1 -12.03 -1.61 -29.43
N SER A 2 -12.75 -1.04 -28.50
CA SER A 2 -13.14 0.37 -28.57
C SER A 2 -11.96 1.26 -28.19
N LEU A 3 -11.95 2.50 -28.69
CA LEU A 3 -10.98 3.54 -28.29
C LEU A 3 -10.93 3.72 -26.75
N HIS A 4 -12.05 3.44 -26.09
CA HIS A 4 -12.17 3.48 -24.62
C HIS A 4 -11.35 2.37 -23.95
N ASP A 5 -11.34 1.18 -24.54
CA ASP A 5 -10.58 0.02 -24.01
C ASP A 5 -9.07 0.22 -24.20
N GLU A 6 -8.64 0.82 -25.29
CA GLU A 6 -7.24 1.15 -25.53
C GLU A 6 -6.73 2.20 -24.54
N LYS A 7 -7.53 3.23 -24.27
CA LYS A 7 -7.19 4.24 -23.26
C LYS A 7 -7.14 3.64 -21.86
N ALA A 8 -8.06 2.77 -21.55
CA ALA A 8 -8.09 2.08 -20.25
C ALA A 8 -6.88 1.16 -20.07
N ALA A 9 -6.46 0.44 -21.10
CA ALA A 9 -5.28 -0.40 -21.07
C ALA A 9 -3.99 0.41 -20.92
N ALA A 10 -3.85 1.50 -21.68
CA ALA A 10 -2.71 2.42 -21.54
C ALA A 10 -2.65 3.03 -20.13
N LEU A 11 -3.80 3.36 -19.57
CA LEU A 11 -3.92 3.88 -18.22
C LEU A 11 -3.44 2.86 -17.17
N ALA A 12 -3.84 1.60 -17.32
CA ALA A 12 -3.42 0.53 -16.43
C ALA A 12 -1.90 0.32 -16.45
N GLU A 13 -1.26 0.41 -17.62
CA GLU A 13 0.20 0.32 -17.74
C GLU A 13 0.89 1.48 -17.03
N VAL A 14 0.41 2.71 -17.22
CA VAL A 14 0.95 3.89 -16.55
C VAL A 14 0.81 3.77 -15.03
N LEU A 15 -0.33 3.28 -14.55
CA LEU A 15 -0.58 3.02 -13.13
C LEU A 15 0.38 2.01 -12.53
N ALA A 16 0.59 0.89 -13.22
CA ALA A 16 1.51 -0.14 -12.78
C ALA A 16 2.96 0.38 -12.70
N ALA A 17 3.34 1.28 -13.63
CA ALA A 17 4.69 1.85 -13.70
C ALA A 17 4.93 2.97 -12.67
N THR A 18 3.89 3.65 -12.19
CA THR A 18 4.02 4.88 -11.39
C THR A 18 3.49 4.79 -9.97
N SER A 19 2.91 3.65 -9.55
CA SER A 19 2.48 3.48 -8.16
C SER A 19 3.69 3.39 -7.22
N ALA A 20 3.54 3.86 -5.97
CA ALA A 20 4.57 3.74 -4.95
C ALA A 20 4.89 2.28 -4.58
N ALA A 21 3.93 1.39 -4.76
CA ALA A 21 4.05 -0.01 -4.38
C ALA A 21 5.25 -0.75 -5.03
N PRO A 22 5.58 -0.58 -6.33
CA PRO A 22 6.76 -1.22 -6.90
C PRO A 22 8.07 -0.82 -6.22
N THR A 23 8.17 0.41 -5.73
CA THR A 23 9.36 0.92 -5.04
C THR A 23 9.46 0.38 -3.62
N ILE A 24 8.33 0.17 -2.95
CA ILE A 24 8.26 -0.36 -1.59
C ILE A 24 8.41 -1.88 -1.57
N LEU A 25 7.77 -2.57 -2.52
CA LEU A 25 7.70 -4.04 -2.59
C LEU A 25 8.86 -4.67 -3.39
N THR A 26 10.06 -4.13 -3.26
CA THR A 26 11.23 -4.73 -3.89
C THR A 26 11.59 -6.05 -3.20
N PRO A 27 12.18 -7.04 -3.92
CA PRO A 27 12.65 -8.28 -3.29
C PRO A 27 13.61 -8.03 -2.14
N GLU A 28 14.43 -6.99 -2.23
CA GLU A 28 15.37 -6.58 -1.18
C GLU A 28 14.62 -6.14 0.10
N ASN A 29 13.61 -5.26 -0.05
CA ASN A 29 12.80 -4.81 1.07
C ASN A 29 12.03 -5.96 1.72
N LEU A 30 11.46 -6.85 0.91
CA LEU A 30 10.69 -8.00 1.41
C LEU A 30 11.56 -9.02 2.18
N ARG A 31 12.87 -9.02 1.96
CA ARG A 31 13.82 -9.87 2.69
C ARG A 31 14.46 -9.19 3.89
N SER A 32 14.11 -7.93 4.16
CA SER A 32 14.63 -7.20 5.32
C SER A 32 14.27 -7.90 6.63
N SER A 33 15.21 -7.98 7.56
CA SER A 33 14.98 -8.51 8.91
C SER A 33 14.03 -7.65 9.74
N ASN A 34 13.88 -6.37 9.37
CA ASN A 34 12.97 -5.43 10.00
C ASN A 34 12.02 -4.84 8.95
N LEU A 35 11.20 -5.73 8.37
CA LEU A 35 10.30 -5.38 7.26
C LEU A 35 9.32 -4.25 7.59
N PRO A 36 8.62 -4.21 8.76
CA PRO A 36 7.69 -3.13 9.06
C PRO A 36 8.33 -1.75 9.03
N GLU A 37 9.50 -1.62 9.62
CA GLU A 37 10.24 -0.36 9.68
C GLU A 37 10.80 0.04 8.33
N THR A 38 11.28 -0.92 7.55
CA THR A 38 11.77 -0.73 6.19
C THR A 38 10.65 -0.21 5.28
N ILE A 39 9.46 -0.79 5.33
CA ILE A 39 8.31 -0.32 4.55
C ILE A 39 7.90 1.07 4.98
N ALA A 40 7.79 1.33 6.27
CA ALA A 40 7.44 2.64 6.80
C ALA A 40 8.44 3.73 6.38
N ALA A 41 9.73 3.47 6.53
CA ALA A 41 10.78 4.40 6.13
C ALA A 41 10.75 4.69 4.63
N THR A 42 10.66 3.66 3.82
CA THR A 42 10.59 3.80 2.36
C THR A 42 9.36 4.62 1.95
N LEU A 43 8.20 4.33 2.52
CA LEU A 43 6.97 5.06 2.24
C LEU A 43 7.10 6.55 2.60
N VAL A 44 7.65 6.87 3.75
CA VAL A 44 7.88 8.26 4.16
C VAL A 44 8.85 8.97 3.21
N ASP A 45 9.92 8.30 2.82
CA ASP A 45 10.95 8.88 1.96
C ASP A 45 10.46 9.16 0.53
N ILE A 46 9.65 8.28 -0.05
CA ILE A 46 9.12 8.45 -1.42
C ILE A 46 7.88 9.35 -1.49
N THR A 47 7.26 9.67 -0.36
CA THR A 47 6.06 10.52 -0.29
C THR A 47 6.31 11.89 0.32
N GLN A 48 7.51 12.44 0.14
CA GLN A 48 7.85 13.78 0.63
C GLN A 48 6.84 14.82 0.12
N ALA A 49 6.39 15.70 1.00
CA ALA A 49 5.39 16.72 0.65
C ALA A 49 5.84 17.68 -0.45
N ALA A 50 7.15 17.85 -0.62
CA ALA A 50 7.75 18.70 -1.66
C ALA A 50 7.85 18.01 -3.02
N ASP A 51 7.71 16.68 -3.07
CA ASP A 51 7.81 15.93 -4.31
C ASP A 51 6.49 15.99 -5.10
N THR A 52 6.60 15.97 -6.42
CA THR A 52 5.43 15.92 -7.28
C THR A 52 4.74 14.57 -7.12
N PRO A 53 3.43 14.53 -6.84
CA PRO A 53 2.69 13.29 -6.81
C PRO A 53 2.83 12.51 -8.11
N LEU A 54 2.90 11.20 -8.01
CA LEU A 54 2.98 10.33 -9.18
C LEU A 54 1.75 10.54 -10.07
N GLU A 55 1.96 11.01 -11.30
CA GLU A 55 0.90 11.34 -12.25
C GLU A 55 -0.05 10.17 -12.51
N GLY A 56 0.48 8.95 -12.59
CA GLY A 56 -0.32 7.75 -12.78
C GLY A 56 -1.31 7.50 -11.65
N PHE A 57 -0.95 7.83 -10.41
CA PHE A 57 -1.84 7.72 -9.27
C PHE A 57 -2.98 8.75 -9.32
N LEU A 58 -2.68 9.98 -9.74
CA LEU A 58 -3.69 11.01 -10.00
C LEU A 58 -4.67 10.58 -11.09
N ILE A 59 -4.15 10.03 -12.17
CA ILE A 59 -4.98 9.54 -13.28
C ILE A 59 -5.90 8.40 -12.79
N MET A 60 -5.40 7.49 -11.96
CA MET A 60 -6.22 6.43 -11.36
C MET A 60 -7.38 7.00 -10.55
N LEU A 61 -7.10 7.95 -9.67
CA LEU A 61 -8.14 8.58 -8.84
C LEU A 61 -9.19 9.27 -9.69
N HIS A 62 -8.78 10.02 -10.72
CA HIS A 62 -9.71 10.66 -11.64
C HIS A 62 -10.51 9.65 -12.48
N SER A 63 -9.95 8.51 -12.77
CA SER A 63 -10.58 7.46 -13.58
C SER A 63 -11.42 6.47 -12.76
N ALA A 64 -11.32 6.49 -11.43
CA ALA A 64 -12.02 5.56 -10.54
C ALA A 64 -13.55 5.68 -10.62
N SER A 65 -14.09 6.79 -11.13
CA SER A 65 -15.50 6.96 -11.43
C SER A 65 -15.96 6.14 -12.64
N SER A 66 -15.05 5.72 -13.51
CA SER A 66 -15.35 4.84 -14.65
C SER A 66 -15.32 3.39 -14.20
N LYS A 67 -16.44 2.69 -14.36
CA LYS A 67 -16.56 1.27 -13.98
C LYS A 67 -15.50 0.40 -14.66
N ARG A 68 -15.25 0.63 -15.95
CA ARG A 68 -14.25 -0.16 -16.71
C ARG A 68 -12.83 0.13 -16.25
N ALA A 69 -12.50 1.39 -16.00
CA ALA A 69 -11.17 1.75 -15.49
C ALA A 69 -10.94 1.18 -14.08
N ALA A 70 -11.96 1.20 -13.24
CA ALA A 70 -11.89 0.59 -11.90
C ALA A 70 -11.68 -0.94 -11.97
N GLU A 71 -12.35 -1.64 -12.88
CA GLU A 71 -12.15 -3.08 -13.11
C GLU A 71 -10.72 -3.41 -13.54
N ILE A 72 -10.17 -2.64 -14.47
CA ILE A 72 -8.79 -2.82 -14.96
C ILE A 72 -7.80 -2.54 -13.83
N GLY A 73 -7.97 -1.45 -13.10
CA GLY A 73 -7.14 -1.10 -11.96
C GLY A 73 -7.16 -2.20 -10.89
N ARG A 74 -8.34 -2.74 -10.59
CA ARG A 74 -8.49 -3.85 -9.65
C ARG A 74 -7.72 -5.08 -10.10
N GLU A 75 -7.86 -5.49 -11.35
CA GLU A 75 -7.15 -6.66 -11.89
C GLU A 75 -5.63 -6.49 -11.81
N GLN A 76 -5.12 -5.32 -12.14
CA GLN A 76 -3.68 -5.03 -12.07
C GLN A 76 -3.16 -5.12 -10.64
N ILE A 77 -3.89 -4.56 -9.69
CA ILE A 77 -3.51 -4.62 -8.27
C ILE A 77 -3.57 -6.05 -7.75
N GLU A 78 -4.66 -6.77 -8.01
CA GLU A 78 -4.87 -8.13 -7.52
C GLU A 78 -3.83 -9.12 -8.09
N LYS A 79 -3.53 -9.03 -9.37
CA LYS A 79 -2.56 -9.91 -10.04
C LYS A 79 -1.10 -9.53 -9.79
N GLY A 80 -0.84 -8.27 -9.46
CA GLY A 80 0.50 -7.73 -9.20
C GLY A 80 0.80 -7.58 -7.71
N HIS A 81 0.62 -6.39 -7.19
CA HIS A 81 1.06 -6.01 -5.84
C HIS A 81 0.38 -6.80 -4.73
N GLN A 82 -0.93 -7.03 -4.83
CA GLN A 82 -1.64 -7.80 -3.82
C GLN A 82 -1.16 -9.25 -3.78
N LYS A 83 -0.96 -9.87 -4.94
CA LYS A 83 -0.45 -11.24 -5.02
C LYS A 83 0.96 -11.34 -4.43
N THR A 84 1.85 -10.42 -4.77
CA THR A 84 3.23 -10.39 -4.24
C THR A 84 3.23 -10.28 -2.72
N LEU A 85 2.44 -9.39 -2.15
CA LEU A 85 2.31 -9.26 -0.70
C LEU A 85 1.67 -10.48 -0.06
N THR A 86 0.59 -11.00 -0.64
CA THR A 86 -0.11 -12.17 -0.13
C THR A 86 0.84 -13.37 -0.02
N ASP A 87 1.64 -13.59 -1.06
CA ASP A 87 2.63 -14.69 -1.10
C ASP A 87 3.75 -14.49 -0.06
N ALA A 88 4.05 -13.25 0.32
CA ALA A 88 5.04 -12.94 1.33
C ALA A 88 4.51 -13.02 2.78
N LEU A 89 3.21 -12.98 2.97
CA LEU A 89 2.57 -13.03 4.29
C LEU A 89 2.23 -14.45 4.70
N ALA A 90 2.51 -14.78 5.94
CA ALA A 90 2.12 -16.07 6.54
C ALA A 90 0.86 -15.89 7.39
N GLY A 91 0.14 -17.01 7.61
CA GLY A 91 -1.01 -17.06 8.49
C GLY A 91 -2.33 -16.70 7.84
N ASP A 92 -3.36 -16.53 8.66
CA ASP A 92 -4.72 -16.31 8.22
C ASP A 92 -4.93 -14.93 7.62
N LEU A 93 -5.89 -14.84 6.71
CA LEU A 93 -6.32 -13.59 6.08
C LEU A 93 -5.19 -12.84 5.34
N ALA A 94 -4.22 -13.56 4.80
CA ALA A 94 -3.11 -12.96 4.08
C ALA A 94 -3.56 -12.05 2.91
N PRO A 95 -4.54 -12.42 2.05
CA PRO A 95 -5.04 -11.52 1.01
C PRO A 95 -5.65 -10.23 1.56
N GLN A 96 -6.42 -10.31 2.62
CA GLN A 96 -7.06 -9.14 3.24
C GLN A 96 -6.01 -8.23 3.90
N ARG A 97 -5.04 -8.80 4.60
CA ARG A 97 -3.94 -8.04 5.19
C ARG A 97 -3.08 -7.36 4.12
N ALA A 98 -2.78 -8.05 3.03
CA ALA A 98 -2.08 -7.48 1.88
C ALA A 98 -2.85 -6.31 1.28
N ALA A 99 -4.14 -6.45 1.06
CA ALA A 99 -5.00 -5.37 0.54
C ALA A 99 -5.03 -4.16 1.48
N LEU A 100 -5.07 -4.38 2.79
CA LEU A 100 -5.02 -3.29 3.79
C LEU A 100 -3.66 -2.60 3.81
N MET A 101 -2.56 -3.32 3.62
CA MET A 101 -1.24 -2.69 3.48
C MET A 101 -1.19 -1.76 2.26
N LEU A 102 -1.71 -2.21 1.12
CA LEU A 102 -1.80 -1.37 -0.07
C LEU A 102 -2.71 -0.16 0.14
N SER A 103 -3.80 -0.33 0.88
CA SER A 103 -4.73 0.75 1.24
C SER A 103 -4.04 1.80 2.12
N LEU A 104 -3.23 1.38 3.08
CA LEU A 104 -2.46 2.26 3.95
C LEU A 104 -1.43 3.06 3.15
N VAL A 105 -0.71 2.41 2.25
CA VAL A 105 0.26 3.06 1.35
C VAL A 105 -0.43 4.11 0.48
N ALA A 106 -1.50 3.74 -0.19
CA ALA A 106 -2.23 4.63 -1.10
C ALA A 106 -2.88 5.79 -0.34
N GLY A 107 -3.54 5.51 0.78
CA GLY A 107 -4.18 6.52 1.60
C GLY A 107 -3.18 7.52 2.20
N PHE A 108 -2.05 7.04 2.69
CA PHE A 108 -0.97 7.89 3.20
C PHE A 108 -0.43 8.81 2.11
N GLN A 109 -0.18 8.28 0.92
CA GLN A 109 0.28 9.07 -0.22
C GLN A 109 -0.72 10.16 -0.62
N VAL A 110 -2.00 9.84 -0.71
CA VAL A 110 -3.06 10.80 -1.01
C VAL A 110 -3.12 11.90 0.03
N MET A 111 -3.18 11.54 1.30
CA MET A 111 -3.37 12.50 2.38
C MET A 111 -2.13 13.38 2.60
N ARG A 112 -0.95 12.85 2.39
CA ARG A 112 0.29 13.59 2.55
C ARG A 112 0.65 14.46 1.35
N GLN A 113 0.68 13.86 0.15
CA GLN A 113 1.16 14.54 -1.06
C GLN A 113 0.09 15.33 -1.80
N MET A 114 -1.13 14.80 -1.86
CA MET A 114 -2.20 15.40 -2.67
C MET A 114 -3.06 16.36 -1.87
N ILE A 115 -3.55 15.94 -0.73
CA ILE A 115 -4.38 16.76 0.15
C ILE A 115 -3.50 17.70 0.99
N GLY A 116 -2.33 17.21 1.40
CA GLY A 116 -1.39 18.01 2.18
C GLY A 116 -1.85 18.26 3.61
N LEU A 117 -2.40 17.24 4.28
CA LEU A 117 -2.77 17.36 5.69
C LEU A 117 -1.54 17.79 6.52
N SER A 118 -1.64 18.88 7.26
CA SER A 118 -0.53 19.44 8.01
C SER A 118 0.13 18.44 8.96
N ALA A 119 -0.68 17.61 9.60
CA ALA A 119 -0.20 16.58 10.52
C ALA A 119 0.69 15.52 9.83
N LEU A 120 0.59 15.37 8.51
CA LEU A 120 1.41 14.46 7.73
C LEU A 120 2.48 15.19 6.93
N ALA A 121 2.13 16.33 6.33
CA ALA A 121 3.03 17.10 5.47
C ALA A 121 4.16 17.77 6.25
N GLU A 122 3.88 18.25 7.47
CA GLU A 122 4.82 18.98 8.33
C GLU A 122 5.48 18.09 9.41
N ALA A 123 5.07 16.82 9.49
CA ALA A 123 5.60 15.91 10.51
C ALA A 123 7.07 15.56 10.25
N GLU A 124 7.80 15.35 11.32
CA GLU A 124 9.16 14.82 11.26
C GLU A 124 9.16 13.38 10.74
N ARG A 125 10.15 13.03 9.93
CA ARG A 125 10.31 11.68 9.36
C ARG A 125 10.25 10.60 10.43
N SER A 126 10.98 10.79 11.51
CA SER A 126 11.05 9.83 12.62
C SER A 126 9.71 9.60 13.30
N ASP A 127 8.89 10.64 13.42
CA ASP A 127 7.56 10.54 14.04
C ASP A 127 6.60 9.75 13.16
N LEU A 128 6.64 9.97 11.85
CA LEU A 128 5.83 9.20 10.90
C LEU A 128 6.20 7.72 10.88
N ILE A 129 7.49 7.40 10.88
CA ILE A 129 7.96 6.02 10.94
C ILE A 129 7.53 5.36 12.25
N LYS A 130 7.63 6.05 13.37
CA LYS A 130 7.23 5.58 14.70
C LYS A 130 5.76 5.17 14.76
N VAL A 131 4.89 5.86 14.04
CA VAL A 131 3.45 5.56 13.99
C VAL A 131 3.14 4.49 12.94
N LEU A 132 3.78 4.55 11.76
CA LEU A 132 3.51 3.64 10.64
C LEU A 132 4.07 2.24 10.87
N ALA A 133 5.27 2.11 11.41
CA ALA A 133 5.92 0.80 11.56
C ALA A 133 5.09 -0.19 12.38
N PRO A 134 4.48 0.17 13.53
CA PRO A 134 3.60 -0.74 14.27
C PRO A 134 2.36 -1.17 13.49
N LEU A 135 1.80 -0.29 12.63
CA LEU A 135 0.65 -0.63 11.79
C LEU A 135 1.03 -1.67 10.75
N PHE A 136 2.15 -1.50 10.07
CA PHE A 136 2.66 -2.49 9.12
C PHE A 136 3.02 -3.81 9.83
N LYS A 137 3.63 -3.72 11.00
CA LYS A 137 3.95 -4.92 11.80
C LYS A 137 2.70 -5.75 12.10
N GLN A 138 1.62 -5.11 12.53
CA GLN A 138 0.36 -5.78 12.82
C GLN A 138 -0.23 -6.45 11.57
N LEU A 139 -0.17 -5.80 10.43
CA LEU A 139 -0.67 -6.35 9.17
C LEU A 139 0.22 -7.50 8.65
N ILE A 140 1.53 -7.41 8.83
CA ILE A 140 2.48 -8.44 8.40
C ILE A 140 2.37 -9.70 9.28
N GLU A 141 2.36 -9.54 10.60
CA GLU A 141 2.31 -10.64 11.55
C GLU A 141 0.90 -11.24 11.72
N GLY A 142 -0.13 -10.46 11.40
CA GLY A 142 -1.51 -10.82 11.61
C GLY A 142 -1.94 -10.72 13.07
N THR A 143 -3.23 -10.89 13.33
CA THR A 143 -3.75 -11.08 14.67
C THR A 143 -3.35 -12.46 15.14
N GLN A 144 -2.39 -12.53 16.05
CA GLN A 144 -2.22 -13.73 16.87
C GLN A 144 -3.50 -13.83 17.70
N ALA A 145 -4.27 -14.90 17.51
CA ALA A 145 -5.31 -15.25 18.45
C ALA A 145 -4.60 -15.32 19.81
N SER A 146 -4.96 -14.40 20.71
CA SER A 146 -4.58 -14.51 22.10
C SER A 146 -5.13 -15.85 22.55
N GLY A 147 -4.24 -16.82 22.72
CA GLY A 147 -4.57 -18.07 23.38
C GLY A 147 -4.93 -17.71 24.82
N ASP A 148 -6.18 -17.39 25.03
CA ASP A 148 -6.75 -17.29 26.35
C ASP A 148 -6.88 -18.72 26.85
N THR A 149 -5.78 -19.25 27.36
CA THR A 149 -5.82 -20.39 28.23
C THR A 149 -6.44 -19.90 29.52
N LEU A 150 -7.76 -19.89 29.56
CA LEU A 150 -8.48 -19.98 30.82
C LEU A 150 -8.06 -21.29 31.48
N SER A 151 -7.02 -21.23 32.27
CA SER A 151 -6.74 -22.22 33.29
C SER A 151 -7.88 -22.15 34.27
N THR A 152 -8.88 -22.98 34.09
CA THR A 152 -9.81 -23.34 35.16
C THR A 152 -9.03 -24.23 36.13
N GLY A 153 -8.40 -23.58 37.09
CA GLY A 153 -7.95 -24.23 38.28
C GLY A 153 -9.15 -24.51 39.17
N THR A 154 -9.35 -25.75 39.42
CA THR A 154 -10.20 -26.30 40.48
C THR A 154 -9.67 -25.89 41.85
#